data_962962da8b25854556ef1397673ec493
#
_entry.id   962962da8b25854556ef1397673ec493
#
_cell.length_a   1.000
_cell.length_b   1.000
_cell.length_c   1.000
_cell.angle_alpha   90.00
_cell.angle_beta   90.00
_cell.angle_gamma   90.00
#
_symmetry.space_group_name_H-M   'P 1'
#
loop_
_entity.id
_entity.type
_entity.pdbx_description
1 polymer ?
#
loop_
_entity_poly.entity_id
_entity_poly.type
_entity_poly.pdbx_seq_one_letter_code
_entity_poly.pdbx_strand_id
1 'polypeptide(L)'
;QTCALPIYDGLRISVSITALEDIYFNYSQQVATDFRHNDCLFYMPGFWYRRNLRSPKEAPSFHTSDSWIVSEDRLSAPLTGILCEKKQRFMTVNRLDKFVNSTLATHREGEIILSDKTSLGYTGFENKDGVATLSFGFPYREAPKSYIRKLTLAPAVTAYQHLKKGETILLTWQITEGEAKDYSDFVRHTWEYCYDTYLPKPVDTPYSIEYMKQTLSQFFVSSFV
;
A
#
# COMPACT_ATOMS: atom_id res chain seq x y z
N GLN A 1 6.06 -24.71 25.43
CA GLN A 1 6.33 -24.29 24.04
C GLN A 1 6.47 -22.77 24.06
N THR A 2 7.69 -22.29 24.02
CA THR A 2 7.98 -20.88 23.81
C THR A 2 7.74 -20.59 22.32
N CYS A 3 6.59 -20.00 21.99
CA CYS A 3 6.42 -19.34 20.70
C CYS A 3 7.35 -18.12 20.71
N ALA A 4 8.52 -18.23 20.10
CA ALA A 4 9.28 -17.09 19.73
C ALA A 4 8.49 -16.38 18.62
N LEU A 5 7.83 -15.29 18.96
CA LEU A 5 7.33 -14.34 17.95
C LEU A 5 8.55 -13.83 17.19
N PRO A 6 8.56 -13.85 15.86
CA PRO A 6 9.63 -13.22 15.12
C PRO A 6 9.63 -11.74 15.49
N ILE A 7 10.69 -11.29 16.15
CA ILE A 7 10.93 -9.87 16.39
C ILE A 7 11.33 -9.34 15.01
N TYR A 8 10.41 -8.66 14.32
CA TYR A 8 10.72 -7.94 13.11
C TYR A 8 11.55 -6.71 13.49
N ASP A 9 12.85 -6.84 13.47
CA ASP A 9 13.76 -5.72 13.55
C ASP A 9 13.60 -4.90 12.27
N GLY A 10 12.78 -3.85 12.35
CA GLY A 10 12.50 -2.97 11.23
C GLY A 10 13.18 -1.61 11.42
N LEU A 11 13.56 -0.98 10.32
CA LEU A 11 14.03 0.41 10.30
C LEU A 11 12.85 1.36 10.32
N ARG A 12 12.68 2.14 11.41
CA ARG A 12 11.70 3.22 11.46
C ARG A 12 12.29 4.49 10.85
N ILE A 13 11.55 5.07 9.89
CA ILE A 13 11.87 6.35 9.26
C ILE A 13 10.82 7.36 9.74
N SER A 14 11.29 8.42 10.39
CA SER A 14 10.46 9.55 10.79
C SER A 14 10.94 10.80 10.11
N VAL A 15 10.04 11.51 9.43
CA VAL A 15 10.32 12.73 8.68
C VAL A 15 9.46 13.85 9.22
N SER A 16 10.11 14.93 9.66
CA SER A 16 9.46 16.16 10.10
C SER A 16 9.70 17.25 9.06
N ILE A 17 8.62 17.79 8.52
CA ILE A 17 8.67 18.87 7.51
C ILE A 17 8.02 20.11 8.10
N THR A 18 8.79 21.18 8.24
CA THR A 18 8.31 22.49 8.69
C THR A 18 8.38 23.51 7.55
N ALA A 19 7.28 24.15 7.24
CA ALA A 19 7.21 25.16 6.21
C ALA A 19 7.83 26.49 6.68
N LEU A 20 8.84 27.00 5.99
CA LEU A 20 9.44 28.31 6.26
C LEU A 20 8.68 29.47 5.60
N GLU A 21 7.87 29.15 4.60
CA GLU A 21 6.93 30.02 3.90
C GLU A 21 5.72 29.17 3.46
N ASP A 22 4.66 29.78 2.91
CA ASP A 22 3.52 29.07 2.37
C ASP A 22 3.95 28.26 1.15
N ILE A 23 3.83 26.92 1.22
CA ILE A 23 4.30 26.00 0.17
C ILE A 23 3.31 24.90 -0.15
N TYR A 24 3.39 24.38 -1.36
CA TYR A 24 2.86 23.08 -1.72
C TYR A 24 4.03 22.10 -1.85
N PHE A 25 3.94 20.96 -1.17
CA PHE A 25 5.02 19.97 -1.17
C PHE A 25 4.51 18.56 -1.51
N ASN A 26 5.43 17.74 -2.00
CA ASN A 26 5.30 16.28 -2.10
C ASN A 26 6.63 15.68 -1.63
N TYR A 27 6.56 14.79 -0.66
CA TYR A 27 7.72 14.04 -0.17
C TYR A 27 7.73 12.65 -0.82
N SER A 28 8.88 12.26 -1.36
CA SER A 28 9.09 10.97 -2.03
C SER A 28 10.36 10.30 -1.51
N GLN A 29 10.25 9.03 -1.16
CA GLN A 29 11.36 8.20 -0.71
C GLN A 29 11.40 6.90 -1.50
N GLN A 30 12.62 6.44 -1.80
CA GLN A 30 12.89 5.15 -2.42
C GLN A 30 13.89 4.36 -1.59
N VAL A 31 13.68 3.05 -1.48
CA VAL A 31 14.60 2.13 -0.83
C VAL A 31 14.85 0.96 -1.77
N ALA A 32 16.06 0.90 -2.29
CA ALA A 32 16.50 -0.20 -3.14
C ALA A 32 16.73 -1.46 -2.29
N THR A 33 16.24 -2.59 -2.79
CA THR A 33 16.59 -3.90 -2.24
C THR A 33 17.91 -4.40 -2.85
N ASP A 34 18.42 -5.52 -2.37
CA ASP A 34 19.49 -6.29 -3.03
C ASP A 34 18.91 -7.35 -4.00
N PHE A 35 17.65 -7.20 -4.43
CA PHE A 35 16.94 -8.16 -5.25
C PHE A 35 16.87 -7.69 -6.71
N ARG A 36 17.18 -8.63 -7.66
CA ARG A 36 16.90 -8.38 -9.07
C ARG A 36 15.39 -8.35 -9.29
N HIS A 37 14.90 -7.29 -9.89
CA HIS A 37 13.45 -7.06 -10.10
C HIS A 37 12.75 -8.26 -10.77
N ASN A 38 13.38 -8.86 -11.78
CA ASN A 38 12.82 -10.00 -12.50
C ASN A 38 12.72 -11.29 -11.67
N ASP A 39 13.42 -11.37 -10.55
CA ASP A 39 13.38 -12.52 -9.63
C ASP A 39 12.34 -12.30 -8.50
N CYS A 40 11.61 -11.17 -8.51
CA CYS A 40 10.72 -10.77 -7.44
C CYS A 40 9.25 -11.00 -7.73
N LEU A 41 8.51 -11.22 -6.66
CA LEU A 41 7.06 -11.15 -6.57
C LEU A 41 6.67 -10.01 -5.64
N PHE A 42 5.57 -9.32 -5.96
CA PHE A 42 5.14 -8.12 -5.27
C PHE A 42 3.81 -8.33 -4.58
N TYR A 43 3.59 -7.60 -3.50
CA TYR A 43 2.36 -7.65 -2.73
C TYR A 43 1.96 -6.25 -2.26
N MET A 44 0.72 -5.86 -2.59
CA MET A 44 0.04 -4.72 -2.01
C MET A 44 -1.36 -5.19 -1.59
N PRO A 45 -1.70 -5.19 -0.30
CA PRO A 45 -2.91 -5.82 0.23
C PRO A 45 -4.20 -5.32 -0.44
N GLY A 46 -5.00 -6.26 -0.98
CA GLY A 46 -6.25 -5.94 -1.65
C GLY A 46 -6.13 -5.43 -3.10
N PHE A 47 -4.92 -5.16 -3.57
CA PHE A 47 -4.69 -4.52 -4.87
C PHE A 47 -3.76 -5.31 -5.79
N TRP A 48 -2.64 -5.82 -5.28
CA TRP A 48 -1.59 -6.45 -6.09
C TRP A 48 -1.10 -7.76 -5.50
N TYR A 49 -1.10 -8.81 -6.34
CA TYR A 49 -0.65 -10.16 -5.98
C TYR A 49 0.33 -10.71 -7.01
N ARG A 50 1.54 -11.05 -6.59
CA ARG A 50 2.63 -11.54 -7.45
C ARG A 50 2.97 -10.52 -8.55
N ARG A 51 2.52 -10.73 -9.77
CA ARG A 51 2.70 -9.85 -10.94
C ARG A 51 1.38 -9.44 -11.58
N ASN A 52 0.26 -9.76 -10.96
CA ASN A 52 -1.10 -9.51 -11.47
C ASN A 52 -1.31 -9.97 -12.93
N LEU A 53 -0.63 -11.03 -13.38
CA LEU A 53 -0.69 -11.51 -14.77
C LEU A 53 -2.07 -12.08 -15.16
N ARG A 54 -2.95 -12.35 -14.19
CA ARG A 54 -4.33 -12.75 -14.44
C ARG A 54 -5.28 -11.56 -14.64
N SER A 55 -4.82 -10.36 -14.37
CA SER A 55 -5.59 -9.14 -14.59
C SER A 55 -5.61 -8.77 -16.07
N PRO A 56 -6.70 -8.17 -16.58
CA PRO A 56 -6.75 -7.63 -17.93
C PRO A 56 -5.69 -6.52 -18.14
N LYS A 57 -5.37 -6.22 -19.40
CA LYS A 57 -4.42 -5.15 -19.77
C LYS A 57 -4.89 -3.76 -19.32
N GLU A 58 -6.20 -3.58 -19.16
CA GLU A 58 -6.84 -2.34 -18.71
C GLU A 58 -6.87 -2.20 -17.19
N ALA A 59 -6.27 -3.14 -16.46
CA ALA A 59 -6.12 -3.12 -15.02
C ALA A 59 -4.63 -3.08 -14.63
N PRO A 60 -4.30 -2.67 -13.39
CA PRO A 60 -2.94 -2.71 -12.89
C PRO A 60 -2.34 -4.11 -12.97
N SER A 61 -1.29 -4.26 -13.76
CA SER A 61 -0.62 -5.55 -14.00
C SER A 61 0.74 -5.35 -14.65
N PHE A 62 1.57 -6.40 -14.68
CA PHE A 62 2.83 -6.42 -15.43
C PHE A 62 2.63 -6.39 -16.97
N HIS A 63 1.40 -6.59 -17.46
CA HIS A 63 1.10 -6.34 -18.89
C HIS A 63 1.20 -4.85 -19.25
N THR A 64 0.96 -3.98 -18.29
CA THR A 64 0.99 -2.52 -18.48
C THR A 64 2.33 -1.93 -18.07
N SER A 65 2.85 -2.33 -16.90
CA SER A 65 4.13 -1.84 -16.35
C SER A 65 4.66 -2.80 -15.29
N ASP A 66 5.96 -2.86 -15.15
CA ASP A 66 6.67 -3.56 -14.08
C ASP A 66 6.93 -2.69 -12.84
N SER A 67 6.39 -1.49 -12.84
CA SER A 67 6.49 -0.51 -11.75
C SER A 67 5.12 0.09 -11.48
N TRP A 68 4.69 0.06 -10.21
CA TRP A 68 3.39 0.58 -9.80
C TRP A 68 3.46 1.27 -8.44
N ILE A 69 2.92 2.48 -8.41
CA ILE A 69 2.73 3.31 -7.23
C ILE A 69 1.24 3.61 -7.13
N VAL A 70 0.66 3.44 -5.95
CA VAL A 70 -0.76 3.65 -5.71
C VAL A 70 -1.02 4.45 -4.44
N SER A 71 -2.12 5.16 -4.42
CA SER A 71 -2.62 5.82 -3.22
C SER A 71 -3.00 4.79 -2.15
N GLU A 72 -2.72 5.08 -0.90
CA GLU A 72 -2.92 4.16 0.23
C GLU A 72 -4.38 3.75 0.44
N ASP A 73 -5.36 4.57 0.03
CA ASP A 73 -6.79 4.25 0.09
C ASP A 73 -7.24 3.16 -0.90
N ARG A 74 -6.36 2.77 -1.83
CA ARG A 74 -6.55 1.61 -2.71
C ARG A 74 -6.28 0.28 -2.02
N LEU A 75 -5.63 0.31 -0.88
CA LEU A 75 -5.07 -0.85 -0.19
C LEU A 75 -5.89 -1.21 1.05
N SER A 76 -5.94 -2.49 1.39
CA SER A 76 -6.51 -2.95 2.66
C SER A 76 -5.62 -2.61 3.87
N ALA A 77 -4.34 -2.37 3.63
CA ALA A 77 -3.37 -1.84 4.58
C ALA A 77 -2.31 -1.04 3.81
N PRO A 78 -1.79 0.08 4.35
CA PRO A 78 -0.83 0.96 3.66
C PRO A 78 0.57 0.34 3.62
N LEU A 79 0.70 -0.74 2.85
CA LEU A 79 1.88 -1.57 2.79
C LEU A 79 2.20 -1.99 1.35
N THR A 80 3.49 -2.02 1.03
CA THR A 80 4.04 -2.71 -0.15
C THR A 80 5.12 -3.67 0.28
N GLY A 81 5.10 -4.89 -0.27
CA GLY A 81 6.11 -5.90 -0.02
C GLY A 81 6.69 -6.48 -1.32
N ILE A 82 7.96 -6.85 -1.24
CA ILE A 82 8.75 -7.46 -2.30
C ILE A 82 9.35 -8.76 -1.76
N LEU A 83 9.05 -9.88 -2.41
CA LEU A 83 9.65 -11.18 -2.12
C LEU A 83 10.59 -11.59 -3.24
N CYS A 84 11.83 -11.94 -2.92
CA CYS A 84 12.74 -12.65 -3.80
C CYS A 84 12.70 -14.15 -3.46
N GLU A 85 11.94 -14.94 -4.23
CA GLU A 85 11.79 -16.38 -3.95
C GLU A 85 13.12 -17.14 -3.99
N LYS A 86 14.03 -16.76 -4.90
CA LYS A 86 15.36 -17.39 -5.00
C LYS A 86 16.21 -17.20 -3.75
N LYS A 87 16.07 -16.07 -3.07
CA LYS A 87 16.78 -15.76 -1.83
C LYS A 87 15.99 -16.14 -0.59
N GLN A 88 14.71 -16.49 -0.73
CA GLN A 88 13.75 -16.71 0.36
C GLN A 88 13.71 -15.53 1.34
N ARG A 89 13.92 -14.31 0.84
CA ARG A 89 13.93 -13.07 1.62
C ARG A 89 12.92 -12.08 1.07
N PHE A 90 12.35 -11.32 1.96
CA PHE A 90 11.44 -10.24 1.60
C PHE A 90 11.82 -8.91 2.26
N MET A 91 11.33 -7.83 1.69
CA MET A 91 11.36 -6.49 2.28
C MET A 91 9.97 -5.87 2.13
N THR A 92 9.50 -5.19 3.18
CA THR A 92 8.23 -4.44 3.15
C THR A 92 8.45 -3.01 3.59
N VAL A 93 7.58 -2.12 3.14
CA VAL A 93 7.40 -0.79 3.72
C VAL A 93 5.94 -0.60 4.09
N ASN A 94 5.68 -0.08 5.28
CA ASN A 94 4.33 0.29 5.70
C ASN A 94 4.34 1.65 6.40
N ARG A 95 3.25 2.39 6.25
CA ARG A 95 3.06 3.65 6.95
C ARG A 95 2.48 3.40 8.33
N LEU A 96 3.03 4.08 9.34
CA LEU A 96 2.58 3.94 10.73
C LEU A 96 1.56 5.00 11.15
N ASP A 97 1.45 6.09 10.38
CA ASP A 97 0.51 7.16 10.69
C ASP A 97 -0.93 6.70 10.47
N LYS A 98 -1.83 7.14 11.35
CA LYS A 98 -3.25 6.83 11.21
C LYS A 98 -3.89 7.69 10.13
N PHE A 99 -4.76 7.08 9.32
CA PHE A 99 -5.66 7.82 8.45
C PHE A 99 -6.65 8.60 9.30
N VAL A 100 -6.61 9.92 9.15
CA VAL A 100 -7.55 10.81 9.86
C VAL A 100 -8.62 11.33 8.89
N ASN A 101 -8.23 11.59 7.64
CA ASN A 101 -9.12 12.09 6.59
C ASN A 101 -8.63 11.69 5.21
N SER A 102 -9.51 11.14 4.38
CA SER A 102 -9.35 11.17 2.93
C SER A 102 -9.86 12.52 2.45
N THR A 103 -9.00 13.51 2.33
CA THR A 103 -9.50 14.80 1.90
C THR A 103 -9.55 14.92 0.42
N LEU A 104 -10.67 15.50 0.01
CA LEU A 104 -10.89 15.88 -1.37
C LEU A 104 -9.83 16.89 -1.82
N ALA A 105 -9.44 16.76 -3.08
CA ALA A 105 -8.63 17.77 -3.73
C ALA A 105 -9.36 19.12 -3.69
N THR A 106 -8.66 20.18 -3.31
CA THR A 106 -9.18 21.55 -3.40
C THR A 106 -9.11 22.07 -4.82
N HIS A 107 -8.14 21.62 -5.58
CA HIS A 107 -7.98 21.96 -6.99
C HIS A 107 -7.29 20.83 -7.75
N ARG A 108 -7.71 20.61 -9.01
CA ARG A 108 -7.05 19.67 -9.92
C ARG A 108 -6.82 20.32 -11.28
N GLU A 109 -5.60 20.23 -11.76
CA GLU A 109 -5.22 20.64 -13.12
C GLU A 109 -4.47 19.49 -13.79
N GLY A 110 -5.14 18.81 -14.72
CA GLY A 110 -4.59 17.64 -15.40
C GLY A 110 -4.21 16.52 -14.44
N GLU A 111 -2.91 16.24 -14.34
CA GLU A 111 -2.32 15.22 -13.50
C GLU A 111 -1.90 15.75 -12.11
N ILE A 112 -1.98 17.05 -11.88
CA ILE A 112 -1.62 17.71 -10.62
C ILE A 112 -2.87 17.91 -9.77
N ILE A 113 -2.77 17.54 -8.51
CA ILE A 113 -3.83 17.70 -7.51
C ILE A 113 -3.29 18.53 -6.36
N LEU A 114 -3.92 19.66 -6.07
CA LEU A 114 -3.60 20.48 -4.90
C LEU A 114 -4.60 20.16 -3.78
N SER A 115 -4.10 20.00 -2.58
CA SER A 115 -4.91 19.72 -1.41
C SER A 115 -4.49 20.60 -0.24
N ASP A 116 -5.45 21.22 0.43
CA ASP A 116 -5.18 21.97 1.66
C ASP A 116 -5.03 21.04 2.85
N LYS A 117 -5.61 19.84 2.77
CA LYS A 117 -5.55 18.86 3.85
C LYS A 117 -5.83 17.45 3.33
N THR A 118 -4.85 16.58 3.45
CA THR A 118 -5.01 15.15 3.18
C THR A 118 -4.23 14.33 4.21
N SER A 119 -4.66 13.11 4.49
CA SER A 119 -3.89 12.15 5.27
C SER A 119 -3.36 11.00 4.40
N LEU A 120 -3.69 11.02 3.09
CA LEU A 120 -3.32 9.94 2.18
C LEU A 120 -1.89 10.11 1.66
N GLY A 121 -1.09 9.08 1.86
CA GLY A 121 0.18 8.90 1.20
C GLY A 121 0.09 7.94 0.02
N TYR A 122 1.22 7.43 -0.39
CA TYR A 122 1.33 6.43 -1.44
C TYR A 122 2.41 5.40 -1.09
N THR A 123 2.27 4.22 -1.69
CA THR A 123 3.27 3.18 -1.63
C THR A 123 3.28 2.38 -2.93
N GLY A 124 4.37 1.69 -3.20
CA GLY A 124 4.50 0.89 -4.41
C GLY A 124 5.89 0.29 -4.58
N PHE A 125 6.10 -0.27 -5.74
CA PHE A 125 7.38 -0.83 -6.16
C PHE A 125 7.76 -0.31 -7.55
N GLU A 126 9.06 -0.20 -7.79
CA GLU A 126 9.62 0.24 -9.06
C GLU A 126 10.77 -0.66 -9.49
N ASN A 127 10.95 -0.75 -10.80
CA ASN A 127 12.17 -1.29 -11.40
C ASN A 127 13.16 -0.14 -11.61
N LYS A 128 14.23 -0.12 -10.83
CA LYS A 128 15.32 0.86 -11.01
C LYS A 128 16.57 0.13 -11.49
N ASP A 129 16.85 0.25 -12.76
CA ASP A 129 18.01 -0.36 -13.40
C ASP A 129 18.13 -1.89 -13.13
N GLY A 130 16.99 -2.58 -13.11
CA GLY A 130 16.93 -4.01 -12.83
C GLY A 130 16.88 -4.37 -11.35
N VAL A 131 16.87 -3.41 -10.44
CA VAL A 131 16.74 -3.60 -8.99
C VAL A 131 15.31 -3.34 -8.54
N ALA A 132 14.75 -4.26 -7.76
CA ALA A 132 13.46 -4.08 -7.12
C ALA A 132 13.57 -3.02 -6.02
N THR A 133 12.76 -1.97 -6.11
CA THR A 133 12.85 -0.81 -5.23
C THR A 133 11.48 -0.51 -4.63
N LEU A 134 11.40 -0.34 -3.32
CA LEU A 134 10.22 0.17 -2.64
C LEU A 134 10.14 1.68 -2.84
N SER A 135 8.93 2.19 -3.15
CA SER A 135 8.67 3.61 -3.34
C SER A 135 7.48 4.03 -2.49
N PHE A 136 7.63 5.10 -1.70
CA PHE A 136 6.60 5.57 -0.79
C PHE A 136 6.74 7.07 -0.52
N GLY A 137 5.70 7.68 -0.01
CA GLY A 137 5.73 9.11 0.26
C GLY A 137 4.39 9.72 0.63
N PHE A 138 4.36 11.06 0.62
CA PHE A 138 3.20 11.86 1.02
C PHE A 138 3.24 13.25 0.35
N PRO A 139 2.09 13.80 -0.06
CA PRO A 139 0.79 13.15 -0.22
C PRO A 139 0.76 12.15 -1.38
N TYR A 140 -0.40 11.62 -1.70
CA TYR A 140 -0.54 10.49 -2.61
C TYR A 140 -0.07 10.76 -4.06
N ARG A 141 0.37 9.67 -4.69
CA ARG A 141 0.76 9.59 -6.08
C ARG A 141 0.28 8.27 -6.66
N GLU A 142 -0.14 8.27 -7.93
CA GLU A 142 -0.44 7.05 -8.68
C GLU A 142 0.34 7.07 -10.00
N ALA A 143 1.13 6.05 -10.27
CA ALA A 143 1.96 5.90 -11.46
C ALA A 143 2.15 4.41 -11.81
N PRO A 144 2.36 4.06 -13.10
CA PRO A 144 2.40 4.92 -14.28
C PRO A 144 1.01 5.37 -14.75
N LYS A 145 -0.04 4.79 -14.17
CA LYS A 145 -1.44 5.10 -14.44
C LYS A 145 -2.21 5.16 -13.12
N SER A 146 -3.29 5.94 -13.11
CA SER A 146 -4.27 5.94 -12.04
C SER A 146 -5.38 4.94 -12.35
N TYR A 147 -5.74 4.10 -11.37
CA TYR A 147 -6.84 3.15 -11.52
C TYR A 147 -8.13 3.75 -11.01
N ILE A 148 -9.01 4.17 -11.93
CA ILE A 148 -10.23 4.88 -11.57
C ILE A 148 -11.37 3.92 -11.21
N ARG A 149 -11.57 2.90 -12.04
CA ARG A 149 -12.63 1.89 -11.87
C ARG A 149 -12.32 0.67 -12.73
N LYS A 150 -13.14 -0.36 -12.62
CA LYS A 150 -13.00 -1.61 -13.39
C LYS A 150 -12.69 -1.32 -14.88
N LEU A 151 -11.57 -1.86 -15.33
CA LEU A 151 -11.09 -1.75 -16.72
C LEU A 151 -10.89 -0.30 -17.21
N THR A 152 -10.52 0.60 -16.32
CA THR A 152 -10.27 2.01 -16.68
C THR A 152 -9.00 2.52 -16.02
N LEU A 153 -7.98 2.74 -16.84
CA LEU A 153 -6.74 3.39 -16.44
C LEU A 153 -6.72 4.83 -16.98
N ALA A 154 -6.44 5.78 -16.12
CA ALA A 154 -6.24 7.19 -16.45
C ALA A 154 -4.75 7.54 -16.41
N PRO A 155 -4.34 8.73 -16.86
CA PRO A 155 -3.00 9.24 -16.65
C PRO A 155 -2.57 9.20 -15.17
N ALA A 156 -1.27 9.19 -14.95
CA ALA A 156 -0.68 9.31 -13.63
C ALA A 156 -1.17 10.58 -12.91
N VAL A 157 -1.17 10.55 -11.57
CA VAL A 157 -1.52 11.74 -10.76
C VAL A 157 -0.51 11.94 -9.65
N THR A 158 -0.25 13.20 -9.32
CA THR A 158 0.59 13.59 -8.18
C THR A 158 -0.13 14.66 -7.36
N ALA A 159 -0.35 14.37 -6.08
CA ALA A 159 -0.93 15.33 -5.16
C ALA A 159 0.16 16.15 -4.46
N TYR A 160 -0.16 17.38 -4.14
CA TYR A 160 0.65 18.28 -3.34
C TYR A 160 -0.18 18.79 -2.16
N GLN A 161 0.41 18.77 -0.98
CA GLN A 161 -0.18 19.27 0.26
C GLN A 161 0.25 20.70 0.51
N HIS A 162 -0.72 21.57 0.78
CA HIS A 162 -0.43 22.91 1.26
C HIS A 162 0.03 22.88 2.72
N LEU A 163 1.14 23.55 3.00
CA LEU A 163 1.57 23.90 4.35
C LEU A 163 1.75 25.39 4.44
N LYS A 164 1.12 26.00 5.43
CA LYS A 164 1.31 27.41 5.77
C LYS A 164 2.63 27.59 6.52
N LYS A 165 3.17 28.79 6.42
CA LYS A 165 4.38 29.17 7.15
C LYS A 165 4.25 28.80 8.65
N GLY A 166 5.24 28.07 9.15
CA GLY A 166 5.33 27.61 10.54
C GLY A 166 4.59 26.28 10.83
N GLU A 167 3.77 25.78 9.91
CA GLU A 167 3.16 24.46 10.08
C GLU A 167 4.19 23.35 9.92
N THR A 168 4.00 22.29 10.72
CA THR A 168 4.84 21.11 10.70
C THR A 168 4.00 19.87 10.52
N ILE A 169 4.42 18.96 9.65
CA ILE A 169 3.87 17.62 9.50
C ILE A 169 4.91 16.59 9.89
N LEU A 170 4.49 15.55 10.60
CA LEU A 170 5.30 14.39 10.94
C LEU A 170 4.79 13.18 10.16
N LEU A 171 5.68 12.48 9.47
CA LEU A 171 5.39 11.30 8.67
C LEU A 171 6.27 10.13 9.15
N THR A 172 5.69 8.95 9.30
CA THR A 172 6.40 7.80 9.84
C THR A 172 6.15 6.54 9.03
N TRP A 173 7.22 5.89 8.60
CA TRP A 173 7.19 4.58 7.94
C TRP A 173 8.06 3.58 8.69
N GLN A 174 7.80 2.32 8.46
CA GLN A 174 8.65 1.22 8.88
C GLN A 174 9.01 0.35 7.68
N ILE A 175 10.30 0.04 7.55
CA ILE A 175 10.81 -0.96 6.63
C ILE A 175 11.12 -2.20 7.44
N THR A 176 10.67 -3.34 6.96
CA THR A 176 10.91 -4.64 7.60
C THR A 176 11.52 -5.59 6.59
N GLU A 177 12.54 -6.31 7.00
CA GLU A 177 13.12 -7.43 6.27
C GLU A 177 12.81 -8.74 6.99
N GLY A 178 12.73 -9.83 6.22
CA GLY A 178 12.51 -11.15 6.79
C GLY A 178 12.72 -12.26 5.78
N GLU A 179 12.53 -13.48 6.26
CA GLU A 179 12.60 -14.68 5.45
C GLU A 179 11.21 -15.26 5.23
N ALA A 180 10.98 -15.81 4.04
CA ALA A 180 9.77 -16.53 3.71
C ALA A 180 10.09 -17.64 2.69
N LYS A 181 9.60 -18.84 2.97
CA LYS A 181 9.87 -20.02 2.12
C LYS A 181 9.20 -19.94 0.75
N ASP A 182 8.06 -19.25 0.67
CA ASP A 182 7.28 -19.07 -0.55
C ASP A 182 6.38 -17.83 -0.44
N TYR A 183 5.65 -17.52 -1.51
CA TYR A 183 4.75 -16.37 -1.57
C TYR A 183 3.59 -16.43 -0.55
N SER A 184 3.05 -17.61 -0.25
CA SER A 184 1.96 -17.75 0.71
C SER A 184 2.43 -17.49 2.14
N ASP A 185 3.62 -17.95 2.46
CA ASP A 185 4.29 -17.71 3.73
C ASP A 185 4.60 -16.21 3.92
N PHE A 186 5.11 -15.56 2.87
CA PHE A 186 5.34 -14.12 2.83
C PHE A 186 4.05 -13.31 3.09
N VAL A 187 2.96 -13.66 2.39
CA VAL A 187 1.67 -13.00 2.58
C VAL A 187 1.16 -13.20 4.01
N ARG A 188 1.29 -14.41 4.57
CA ARG A 188 0.89 -14.69 5.95
C ARG A 188 1.66 -13.81 6.94
N HIS A 189 3.00 -13.77 6.87
CA HIS A 189 3.82 -12.93 7.72
C HIS A 189 3.43 -11.46 7.62
N THR A 190 3.16 -10.99 6.39
CA THR A 190 2.74 -9.61 6.14
C THR A 190 1.39 -9.28 6.79
N TRP A 191 0.42 -10.20 6.73
CA TRP A 191 -0.88 -10.04 7.36
C TRP A 191 -0.82 -10.07 8.89
N GLU A 192 -0.07 -11.00 9.47
CA GLU A 192 0.18 -11.07 10.90
C GLU A 192 0.79 -9.75 11.40
N TYR A 193 1.82 -9.26 10.70
CA TYR A 193 2.45 -7.98 11.00
C TYR A 193 1.47 -6.79 10.92
N CYS A 194 0.66 -6.70 9.86
CA CYS A 194 -0.34 -5.64 9.72
C CYS A 194 -1.39 -5.71 10.83
N TYR A 195 -1.87 -6.91 11.17
CA TYR A 195 -2.84 -7.09 12.23
C TYR A 195 -2.30 -6.59 13.58
N ASP A 196 -1.09 -6.99 13.93
CA ASP A 196 -0.44 -6.59 15.18
C ASP A 196 -0.09 -5.10 15.21
N THR A 197 0.29 -4.52 14.07
CA THR A 197 0.65 -3.10 13.96
C THR A 197 -0.57 -2.18 14.07
N TYR A 198 -1.65 -2.51 13.36
CA TYR A 198 -2.82 -1.62 13.26
C TYR A 198 -3.91 -1.95 14.26
N LEU A 199 -3.89 -3.14 14.88
CA LEU A 199 -4.85 -3.60 15.89
C LEU A 199 -6.29 -3.20 15.55
N PRO A 200 -6.85 -3.68 14.43
CA PRO A 200 -8.19 -3.29 14.01
C PRO A 200 -9.20 -3.68 15.09
N LYS A 201 -10.01 -2.70 15.51
CA LYS A 201 -11.05 -2.97 16.50
C LYS A 201 -12.12 -3.89 15.89
N PRO A 202 -12.55 -4.93 16.62
CA PRO A 202 -13.72 -5.70 16.21
C PRO A 202 -14.93 -4.77 16.02
N VAL A 203 -15.67 -5.00 14.96
CA VAL A 203 -16.94 -4.31 14.73
C VAL A 203 -18.04 -5.19 15.31
N ASP A 204 -18.80 -4.66 16.29
CA ASP A 204 -19.99 -5.33 16.80
C ASP A 204 -21.03 -5.38 15.67
N THR A 205 -21.35 -6.59 15.25
CA THR A 205 -22.39 -6.82 14.26
C THR A 205 -23.64 -7.33 14.97
N PRO A 206 -24.87 -6.95 14.53
CA PRO A 206 -26.10 -7.44 15.15
C PRO A 206 -26.36 -8.94 14.89
N TYR A 207 -25.51 -9.56 14.07
CA TYR A 207 -25.66 -10.95 13.66
C TYR A 207 -24.39 -11.75 13.92
N SER A 208 -24.53 -12.97 14.46
CA SER A 208 -23.40 -13.91 14.60
C SER A 208 -22.92 -14.40 13.22
N ILE A 209 -21.68 -14.87 13.16
CA ILE A 209 -21.11 -15.48 11.94
C ILE A 209 -21.95 -16.71 11.54
N GLU A 210 -22.40 -17.50 12.49
CA GLU A 210 -23.26 -18.67 12.26
C GLU A 210 -24.59 -18.28 11.63
N TYR A 211 -25.23 -17.24 12.15
CA TYR A 211 -26.46 -16.71 11.56
C TYR A 211 -26.24 -16.25 10.11
N MET A 212 -25.15 -15.51 9.85
CA MET A 212 -24.81 -15.05 8.50
C MET A 212 -24.58 -16.24 7.55
N LYS A 213 -23.83 -17.25 7.98
CA LYS A 213 -23.59 -18.46 7.18
C LYS A 213 -24.88 -19.19 6.86
N GLN A 214 -25.76 -19.41 7.85
CA GLN A 214 -27.05 -20.07 7.66
C GLN A 214 -27.95 -19.28 6.69
N THR A 215 -28.04 -17.96 6.86
CA THR A 215 -28.84 -17.09 6.00
C THR A 215 -28.35 -17.12 4.55
N LEU A 216 -27.04 -17.03 4.34
CA LEU A 216 -26.44 -17.14 3.01
C LEU A 216 -26.68 -18.51 2.39
N SER A 217 -26.51 -19.60 3.15
CA SER A 217 -26.75 -20.96 2.67
C SER A 217 -28.21 -21.16 2.27
N GLN A 218 -29.17 -20.69 3.08
CA GLN A 218 -30.59 -20.74 2.75
C GLN A 218 -30.91 -19.93 1.50
N PHE A 219 -30.34 -18.72 1.38
CA PHE A 219 -30.51 -17.87 0.20
C PHE A 219 -30.02 -18.60 -1.07
N PHE A 220 -28.85 -19.20 -1.03
CA PHE A 220 -28.33 -19.93 -2.18
C PHE A 220 -29.21 -21.12 -2.56
N VAL A 221 -29.66 -21.92 -1.59
CA VAL A 221 -30.55 -23.07 -1.85
C VAL A 221 -31.90 -22.60 -2.42
N SER A 222 -32.47 -21.54 -1.88
CA SER A 222 -33.82 -21.07 -2.31
C SER A 222 -33.81 -20.27 -3.62
N SER A 223 -32.66 -19.68 -4.01
CA SER A 223 -32.60 -18.74 -5.13
C SER A 223 -31.87 -19.30 -6.37
N PHE A 224 -31.10 -20.38 -6.22
CA PHE A 224 -30.25 -20.93 -7.27
C PHE A 224 -30.45 -22.45 -7.51
N VAL A 225 -31.44 -23.07 -6.91
CA VAL A 225 -31.81 -24.49 -7.14
C VAL A 225 -33.12 -24.58 -7.91
#